data_4cdaaac61a8aa4aa73726fb14090ab3b
#
_entry.id   4cdaaac61a8aa4aa73726fb14090ab3b
#
_cell.length_a   1.000
_cell.length_b   1.000
_cell.length_c   1.000
_cell.angle_alpha   90.00
_cell.angle_beta   90.00
_cell.angle_gamma   90.00
#
_symmetry.space_group_name_H-M   'P 1'
#
loop_
_entity.id
_entity.type
_entity.pdbx_description
1 polymer ?
#
loop_
_entity_poly.entity_id
_entity_poly.type
_entity_poly.pdbx_seq_one_letter_code
_entity_poly.pdbx_strand_id
1 'polypeptide(L)'
;MRELYMRKRKSFLYRNPSQPRSTQRLYYHSDGVPMDAFKRIRQAFNSDFMALTLNDVAIAILARAMAQAAEQLSPSTTKHDRRAAVFVPISLRPEGNWDLYNFTTGAMAWLPYPDLKNTTVMEQLYRVHKEMHRLKKSYLPKMWYKTFYHWCKHRILFLPNYPVFRQFFYRAFSEYHVATNVPGPTEPVRFGKHEAYSYHVLPPSSPGKATMAIGMISYASDFSLAVSCDDVPEFKDVPRVLCEAFQDAAKALIDAADNHLASQR
;
A
#
# COMPACT_ATOMS: atom_id res chain seq x y z
N MET A 1 8.03 10.29 16.33
CA MET A 1 7.27 9.99 17.56
C MET A 1 5.96 10.78 17.65
N ARG A 2 5.96 12.10 17.44
CA ARG A 2 4.73 12.91 17.50
C ARG A 2 3.65 12.44 16.48
N GLU A 3 4.02 12.03 15.29
CA GLU A 3 3.09 11.52 14.27
C GLU A 3 2.52 10.13 14.59
N LEU A 4 3.27 9.29 15.31
CA LEU A 4 2.82 7.98 15.78
C LEU A 4 1.77 8.06 16.89
N TYR A 5 1.85 9.10 17.74
CA TYR A 5 1.06 9.20 18.96
C TYR A 5 -0.09 10.20 18.91
N MET A 6 0.00 11.22 18.07
CA MET A 6 -0.86 12.42 18.18
C MET A 6 -2.04 12.43 17.20
N ARG A 7 -2.10 11.51 16.26
CA ARG A 7 -3.21 11.48 15.30
C ARG A 7 -4.07 10.24 15.50
N LYS A 8 -5.00 10.30 16.44
CA LYS A 8 -6.16 9.41 16.50
C LYS A 8 -7.06 9.66 15.27
N ARG A 9 -6.55 9.40 14.09
CA ARG A 9 -7.35 9.46 12.87
C ARG A 9 -7.75 8.05 12.55
N LYS A 10 -9.04 7.79 12.62
CA LYS A 10 -9.61 6.52 12.21
C LYS A 10 -9.32 6.34 10.72
N SER A 11 -8.57 5.32 10.36
CA SER A 11 -8.50 4.87 8.98
C SER A 11 -9.91 4.53 8.53
N PHE A 12 -10.19 4.68 7.26
CA PHE A 12 -11.49 4.41 6.67
C PHE A 12 -12.03 2.99 6.97
N LEU A 13 -11.18 2.04 7.27
CA LEU A 13 -11.55 0.69 7.71
C LEU A 13 -11.03 0.40 9.12
N TYR A 14 -11.21 1.39 9.99
CA TYR A 14 -10.85 1.22 11.39
C TYR A 14 -11.80 0.27 12.09
N ARG A 15 -11.24 -0.81 12.62
CA ARG A 15 -11.96 -1.70 13.52
C ARG A 15 -11.57 -1.43 14.97
N ASN A 16 -12.56 -1.43 15.83
CA ASN A 16 -12.30 -1.28 17.27
C ASN A 16 -11.32 -2.38 17.74
N PRO A 17 -10.19 -2.01 18.33
CA PRO A 17 -9.22 -2.97 18.84
C PRO A 17 -9.78 -3.96 19.88
N SER A 18 -10.87 -3.67 20.55
CA SER A 18 -11.48 -4.55 21.54
C SER A 18 -12.32 -5.66 20.92
N GLN A 19 -12.65 -5.57 19.63
CA GLN A 19 -13.39 -6.64 18.96
C GLN A 19 -12.50 -7.85 18.70
N PRO A 20 -13.00 -9.08 18.88
CA PRO A 20 -12.23 -10.29 18.60
C PRO A 20 -11.87 -10.36 17.09
N ARG A 21 -10.71 -10.90 16.81
CA ARG A 21 -10.31 -11.17 15.43
C ARG A 21 -11.04 -12.41 14.92
N SER A 22 -11.30 -12.43 13.61
CA SER A 22 -11.69 -13.67 12.94
C SER A 22 -10.46 -14.57 12.74
N THR A 23 -10.67 -15.88 12.85
CA THR A 23 -9.70 -16.90 12.45
C THR A 23 -9.71 -17.12 10.93
N GLN A 24 -10.79 -16.71 10.28
CA GLN A 24 -10.94 -16.79 8.83
C GLN A 24 -10.60 -15.45 8.18
N ARG A 25 -10.20 -15.52 6.91
CA ARG A 25 -9.84 -14.34 6.14
C ARG A 25 -10.57 -14.32 4.82
N LEU A 26 -11.00 -13.13 4.45
CA LEU A 26 -11.45 -12.81 3.10
C LEU A 26 -10.25 -12.39 2.27
N TYR A 27 -10.27 -12.73 0.99
CA TYR A 27 -9.30 -12.21 0.03
C TYR A 27 -9.95 -12.09 -1.36
N TYR A 28 -9.42 -11.14 -2.11
CA TYR A 28 -9.81 -10.89 -3.48
C TYR A 28 -8.61 -10.31 -4.24
N HIS A 29 -8.60 -10.45 -5.55
CA HIS A 29 -7.59 -9.84 -6.40
C HIS A 29 -8.24 -9.12 -7.58
N SER A 30 -7.57 -8.10 -8.09
CA SER A 30 -7.97 -7.43 -9.33
C SER A 30 -7.52 -8.24 -10.55
N ASP A 31 -8.12 -7.98 -11.68
CA ASP A 31 -7.50 -8.33 -12.97
C ASP A 31 -6.20 -7.52 -13.17
N GLY A 32 -5.38 -7.97 -14.11
CA GLY A 32 -4.14 -7.30 -14.46
C GLY A 32 -4.40 -5.96 -15.17
N VAL A 33 -3.64 -4.94 -14.78
CA VAL A 33 -3.54 -3.67 -15.50
C VAL A 33 -2.22 -3.67 -16.27
N PRO A 34 -2.19 -3.41 -17.59
CA PRO A 34 -0.95 -3.46 -18.36
C PRO A 34 0.14 -2.55 -17.79
N MET A 35 1.35 -3.08 -17.61
CA MET A 35 2.50 -2.31 -17.11
C MET A 35 2.85 -1.11 -18.02
N ASP A 36 2.58 -1.21 -19.30
CA ASP A 36 2.81 -0.11 -20.23
C ASP A 36 1.89 1.09 -19.95
N ALA A 37 0.70 0.85 -19.40
CA ALA A 37 -0.15 1.93 -18.93
C ALA A 37 0.50 2.71 -17.76
N PHE A 38 1.15 2.02 -16.81
CA PHE A 38 1.91 2.69 -15.75
C PHE A 38 3.08 3.51 -16.29
N LYS A 39 3.81 2.97 -17.27
CA LYS A 39 4.91 3.70 -17.93
C LYS A 39 4.39 4.94 -18.65
N ARG A 40 3.24 4.83 -19.33
CA ARG A 40 2.57 5.94 -20.02
C ARG A 40 2.12 7.03 -19.05
N ILE A 41 1.47 6.67 -17.95
CA ILE A 41 1.09 7.64 -16.91
C ILE A 41 2.32 8.36 -16.37
N ARG A 42 3.39 7.61 -16.06
CA ARG A 42 4.66 8.20 -15.62
C ARG A 42 5.21 9.17 -16.67
N GLN A 43 5.24 8.79 -17.95
CA GLN A 43 5.76 9.63 -19.04
C GLN A 43 4.94 10.91 -19.21
N ALA A 44 3.61 10.81 -19.15
CA ALA A 44 2.71 11.95 -19.34
C ALA A 44 2.91 13.03 -18.27
N PHE A 45 3.13 12.62 -17.01
CA PHE A 45 3.17 13.55 -15.88
C PHE A 45 4.57 13.74 -15.27
N ASN A 46 5.60 13.16 -15.88
CA ASN A 46 6.98 13.35 -15.42
C ASN A 46 7.48 14.77 -15.80
N SER A 47 8.18 15.41 -14.88
CA SER A 47 8.76 16.74 -15.08
C SER A 47 10.03 16.90 -14.26
N ASP A 48 10.81 17.96 -14.52
CA ASP A 48 12.02 18.28 -13.77
C ASP A 48 11.76 18.45 -12.26
N PHE A 49 10.55 18.88 -11.91
CA PHE A 49 10.13 19.06 -10.51
C PHE A 49 9.49 17.82 -9.88
N MET A 50 9.12 16.81 -10.70
CA MET A 50 8.43 15.61 -10.26
C MET A 50 8.94 14.40 -11.05
N ALA A 51 10.06 13.85 -10.59
CA ALA A 51 10.63 12.61 -11.14
C ALA A 51 9.85 11.40 -10.63
N LEU A 52 8.72 11.10 -11.27
CA LEU A 52 7.83 10.01 -10.92
C LEU A 52 8.49 8.64 -11.09
N THR A 53 8.29 7.77 -10.11
CA THR A 53 8.61 6.34 -10.22
C THR A 53 7.34 5.54 -10.51
N LEU A 54 7.49 4.31 -11.04
CA LEU A 54 6.34 3.41 -11.22
C LEU A 54 5.65 3.11 -9.89
N ASN A 55 6.41 3.08 -8.79
CA ASN A 55 5.84 2.92 -7.45
C ASN A 55 4.97 4.13 -7.05
N ASP A 56 5.34 5.35 -7.41
CA ASP A 56 4.51 6.52 -7.13
C ASP A 56 3.17 6.45 -7.87
N VAL A 57 3.18 5.97 -9.12
CA VAL A 57 1.96 5.73 -9.91
C VAL A 57 1.10 4.65 -9.25
N ALA A 58 1.67 3.51 -8.88
CA ALA A 58 0.95 2.42 -8.23
C ALA A 58 0.30 2.87 -6.90
N ILE A 59 1.03 3.61 -6.09
CA ILE A 59 0.53 4.16 -4.82
C ILE A 59 -0.54 5.24 -5.06
N ALA A 60 -0.44 6.03 -6.13
CA ALA A 60 -1.47 7.00 -6.48
C ALA A 60 -2.79 6.31 -6.91
N ILE A 61 -2.69 5.25 -7.72
CA ILE A 61 -3.85 4.43 -8.09
C ILE A 61 -4.47 3.82 -6.82
N LEU A 62 -3.66 3.24 -5.94
CA LEU A 62 -4.13 2.68 -4.67
C LEU A 62 -4.83 3.74 -3.80
N ALA A 63 -4.26 4.93 -3.65
CA ALA A 63 -4.86 5.99 -2.85
C ALA A 63 -6.22 6.44 -3.41
N ARG A 64 -6.36 6.49 -4.75
CA ARG A 64 -7.63 6.79 -5.41
C ARG A 64 -8.64 5.66 -5.22
N ALA A 65 -8.22 4.42 -5.39
CA ALA A 65 -9.05 3.24 -5.16
C ALA A 65 -9.56 3.18 -3.71
N MET A 66 -8.71 3.47 -2.73
CA MET A 66 -9.11 3.53 -1.33
C MET A 66 -10.10 4.67 -1.06
N ALA A 67 -9.98 5.80 -1.75
CA ALA A 67 -10.95 6.89 -1.64
C ALA A 67 -12.31 6.49 -2.24
N GLN A 68 -12.32 5.86 -3.42
CA GLN A 68 -13.54 5.36 -4.07
C GLN A 68 -14.23 4.28 -3.22
N ALA A 69 -13.46 3.29 -2.75
CA ALA A 69 -13.99 2.27 -1.85
C ALA A 69 -14.52 2.85 -0.53
N ALA A 70 -13.88 3.89 0.00
CA ALA A 70 -14.34 4.59 1.19
C ALA A 70 -15.69 5.30 0.97
N GLU A 71 -15.85 5.97 -0.16
CA GLU A 71 -17.13 6.62 -0.52
C GLU A 71 -18.25 5.59 -0.69
N GLN A 72 -17.95 4.43 -1.26
CA GLN A 72 -18.92 3.37 -1.50
C GLN A 72 -19.33 2.65 -0.22
N LEU A 73 -18.35 2.29 0.64
CA LEU A 73 -18.58 1.43 1.81
C LEU A 73 -18.89 2.21 3.09
N SER A 74 -18.43 3.45 3.20
CA SER A 74 -18.57 4.26 4.41
C SER A 74 -18.62 5.76 4.11
N PRO A 75 -19.68 6.25 3.45
CA PRO A 75 -19.75 7.66 3.02
C PRO A 75 -19.62 8.67 4.16
N SER A 76 -20.02 8.28 5.38
CA SER A 76 -19.95 9.16 6.56
C SER A 76 -18.55 9.41 7.08
N THR A 77 -17.61 8.49 6.83
CA THR A 77 -16.23 8.59 7.33
C THR A 77 -15.32 9.41 6.41
N THR A 78 -15.68 9.54 5.14
CA THR A 78 -14.89 10.28 4.14
C THR A 78 -14.86 11.79 4.38
N LYS A 79 -15.85 12.32 5.09
CA LYS A 79 -15.95 13.76 5.39
C LYS A 79 -14.88 14.28 6.36
N HIS A 80 -14.31 13.41 7.20
CA HIS A 80 -13.47 13.81 8.32
C HIS A 80 -12.01 13.34 8.25
N ASP A 81 -11.70 12.32 7.51
CA ASP A 81 -10.32 11.83 7.36
C ASP A 81 -9.99 11.49 5.90
N ARG A 82 -9.29 12.41 5.26
CA ARG A 82 -8.91 12.30 3.84
C ARG A 82 -7.54 11.63 3.67
N ARG A 83 -7.17 10.70 4.54
CA ARG A 83 -5.88 10.01 4.47
C ARG A 83 -6.01 8.54 4.82
N ALA A 84 -5.40 7.68 4.03
CA ALA A 84 -5.18 6.30 4.39
C ALA A 84 -3.82 6.14 5.08
N ALA A 85 -3.81 5.47 6.21
CA ALA A 85 -2.59 5.09 6.88
C ALA A 85 -2.14 3.73 6.35
N VAL A 86 -0.96 3.68 5.74
CA VAL A 86 -0.38 2.44 5.23
C VAL A 86 1.04 2.24 5.74
N PHE A 87 1.35 1.03 6.13
CA PHE A 87 2.72 0.60 6.39
C PHE A 87 3.29 0.05 5.08
N VAL A 88 4.30 0.73 4.56
CA VAL A 88 4.97 0.37 3.32
C VAL A 88 6.30 -0.29 3.65
N PRO A 89 6.48 -1.58 3.36
CA PRO A 89 7.78 -2.23 3.46
C PRO A 89 8.79 -1.58 2.51
N ILE A 90 10.01 -1.42 2.98
CA ILE A 90 11.12 -0.81 2.22
C ILE A 90 12.30 -1.76 2.26
N SER A 91 12.77 -2.16 1.09
CA SER A 91 14.03 -2.90 0.97
C SER A 91 15.22 -1.97 1.21
N LEU A 92 16.10 -2.37 2.10
CA LEU A 92 17.42 -1.75 2.32
C LEU A 92 18.53 -2.57 1.67
N ARG A 93 18.17 -3.59 0.89
CA ARG A 93 19.12 -4.46 0.20
C ARG A 93 19.93 -3.66 -0.80
N PRO A 94 21.26 -3.76 -0.77
CA PRO A 94 22.10 -3.17 -1.81
C PRO A 94 21.75 -3.75 -3.18
N GLU A 95 21.89 -2.94 -4.22
CA GLU A 95 21.70 -3.38 -5.59
C GLU A 95 22.65 -4.52 -5.91
N GLY A 96 22.15 -5.56 -6.60
CA GLY A 96 22.92 -6.75 -6.93
C GLY A 96 23.19 -7.72 -5.79
N ASN A 97 22.73 -7.44 -4.57
CA ASN A 97 22.87 -8.36 -3.46
C ASN A 97 21.69 -9.35 -3.42
N TRP A 98 21.99 -10.65 -3.57
CA TRP A 98 21.02 -11.75 -3.57
C TRP A 98 21.10 -12.62 -2.30
N ASP A 99 21.84 -12.18 -1.28
CA ASP A 99 21.95 -12.94 -0.04
C ASP A 99 20.58 -13.11 0.64
N LEU A 100 20.37 -14.26 1.26
CA LEU A 100 19.12 -14.62 1.93
C LEU A 100 18.96 -13.95 3.31
N TYR A 101 19.35 -12.69 3.44
CA TYR A 101 19.15 -11.91 4.66
C TYR A 101 17.90 -11.04 4.57
N ASN A 102 17.28 -10.79 5.71
CA ASN A 102 16.17 -9.86 5.80
C ASN A 102 16.67 -8.40 5.91
N PHE A 103 16.87 -7.76 4.77
CA PHE A 103 17.18 -6.33 4.66
C PHE A 103 15.92 -5.47 4.49
N THR A 104 14.84 -5.85 5.14
CA THR A 104 13.57 -5.15 5.01
C THR A 104 13.26 -4.35 6.26
N THR A 105 12.84 -3.13 6.06
CA THR A 105 12.27 -2.23 7.06
C THR A 105 10.91 -1.75 6.56
N GLY A 106 10.35 -0.74 7.18
CA GLY A 106 9.12 -0.13 6.68
C GLY A 106 8.97 1.31 7.12
N ALA A 107 8.09 1.99 6.46
CA ALA A 107 7.69 3.33 6.81
C ALA A 107 6.16 3.44 6.86
N MET A 108 5.68 4.28 7.76
CA MET A 108 4.26 4.61 7.84
C MET A 108 3.99 5.81 6.93
N ALA A 109 3.22 5.55 5.86
CA ALA A 109 2.77 6.56 4.93
C ALA A 109 1.35 6.98 5.27
N TRP A 110 1.10 8.28 5.14
CA TRP A 110 -0.24 8.86 5.20
C TRP A 110 -0.64 9.27 3.79
N LEU A 111 -1.26 8.35 3.07
CA LEU A 111 -1.67 8.61 1.69
C LEU A 111 -2.86 9.58 1.70
N PRO A 112 -2.71 10.74 1.03
CA PRO A 112 -3.83 11.66 0.90
C PRO A 112 -4.91 11.04 0.02
N TYR A 113 -6.15 10.98 0.52
CA TYR A 113 -7.28 10.69 -0.34
C TYR A 113 -7.51 11.88 -1.26
N PRO A 114 -7.61 11.64 -2.57
CA PRO A 114 -8.07 12.68 -3.47
C PRO A 114 -9.54 12.99 -3.19
N ASP A 115 -9.91 14.25 -3.32
CA ASP A 115 -11.29 14.61 -3.58
C ASP A 115 -11.57 14.21 -5.03
N LEU A 116 -12.33 13.13 -5.21
CA LEU A 116 -12.53 12.51 -6.53
C LEU A 116 -13.18 13.46 -7.55
N LYS A 117 -13.89 14.50 -7.08
CA LYS A 117 -14.56 15.50 -7.91
C LYS A 117 -13.65 16.68 -8.28
N ASN A 118 -12.80 17.10 -7.33
CA ASN A 118 -12.08 18.37 -7.44
C ASN A 118 -10.55 18.20 -7.55
N THR A 119 -10.00 17.02 -7.24
CA THR A 119 -8.55 16.78 -7.32
C THR A 119 -8.18 16.26 -8.70
N THR A 120 -7.33 16.98 -9.43
CA THR A 120 -6.79 16.51 -10.70
C THR A 120 -5.84 15.33 -10.50
N VAL A 121 -5.65 14.52 -11.55
CA VAL A 121 -4.71 13.40 -11.53
C VAL A 121 -3.27 13.88 -11.28
N MET A 122 -2.87 14.99 -11.90
CA MET A 122 -1.54 15.59 -11.69
C MET A 122 -1.33 15.99 -10.21
N GLU A 123 -2.31 16.67 -9.62
CA GLU A 123 -2.23 17.06 -8.21
C GLU A 123 -2.16 15.84 -7.27
N GLN A 124 -2.91 14.79 -7.57
CA GLN A 124 -2.88 13.55 -6.82
C GLN A 124 -1.50 12.88 -6.91
N LEU A 125 -0.94 12.74 -8.12
CA LEU A 125 0.39 12.19 -8.34
C LEU A 125 1.46 13.00 -7.60
N TYR A 126 1.38 14.34 -7.68
CA TYR A 126 2.29 15.22 -6.95
C TYR A 126 2.23 15.01 -5.42
N ARG A 127 1.04 14.96 -4.86
CA ARG A 127 0.85 14.74 -3.41
C ARG A 127 1.41 13.40 -2.94
N VAL A 128 1.18 12.34 -3.71
CA VAL A 128 1.71 11.00 -3.42
C VAL A 128 3.22 10.97 -3.59
N HIS A 129 3.75 11.49 -4.69
CA HIS A 129 5.19 11.59 -4.92
C HIS A 129 5.91 12.33 -3.78
N LYS A 130 5.37 13.47 -3.35
CA LYS A 130 5.92 14.24 -2.23
C LYS A 130 5.99 13.42 -0.93
N GLU A 131 4.94 12.67 -0.62
CA GLU A 131 4.92 11.80 0.57
C GLU A 131 5.92 10.65 0.44
N MET A 132 5.95 9.96 -0.70
CA MET A 132 6.89 8.86 -0.94
C MET A 132 8.34 9.32 -0.95
N HIS A 133 8.61 10.49 -1.54
CA HIS A 133 9.94 11.08 -1.54
C HIS A 133 10.39 11.47 -0.12
N ARG A 134 9.49 12.06 0.69
CA ARG A 134 9.73 12.36 2.10
C ARG A 134 10.12 11.09 2.88
N LEU A 135 9.41 9.99 2.64
CA LEU A 135 9.69 8.72 3.31
C LEU A 135 11.03 8.12 2.89
N LYS A 136 11.33 8.12 1.60
CA LYS A 136 12.61 7.60 1.07
C LYS A 136 13.82 8.39 1.61
N LYS A 137 13.69 9.71 1.75
CA LYS A 137 14.75 10.58 2.31
C LYS A 137 14.82 10.53 3.83
N SER A 138 13.80 10.00 4.50
CA SER A 138 13.77 9.92 5.96
C SER A 138 14.81 8.94 6.49
N TYR A 139 15.47 9.32 7.56
CA TYR A 139 16.37 8.43 8.30
C TYR A 139 15.61 7.36 9.11
N LEU A 140 14.31 7.55 9.34
CA LEU A 140 13.48 6.69 10.19
C LEU A 140 13.50 5.21 9.75
N PRO A 141 13.36 4.83 8.46
CA PRO A 141 13.42 3.43 8.06
C PRO A 141 14.76 2.77 8.42
N LYS A 142 15.88 3.46 8.21
CA LYS A 142 17.22 2.97 8.58
C LYS A 142 17.39 2.85 10.10
N MET A 143 16.88 3.80 10.84
CA MET A 143 16.88 3.78 12.31
C MET A 143 16.08 2.60 12.85
N TRP A 144 14.87 2.38 12.32
CA TRP A 144 14.03 1.24 12.69
C TRP A 144 14.73 -0.08 12.40
N TYR A 145 15.32 -0.24 11.21
CA TYR A 145 16.07 -1.43 10.87
C TYR A 145 17.20 -1.71 11.88
N LYS A 146 18.03 -0.70 12.17
CA LYS A 146 19.13 -0.82 13.14
C LYS A 146 18.62 -1.18 14.53
N THR A 147 17.52 -0.56 14.97
CA THR A 147 16.91 -0.83 16.26
C THR A 147 16.40 -2.27 16.35
N PHE A 148 15.66 -2.73 15.35
CA PHE A 148 15.16 -4.11 15.31
C PHE A 148 16.30 -5.12 15.19
N TYR A 149 17.30 -4.84 14.37
CA TYR A 149 18.49 -5.69 14.28
C TYR A 149 19.18 -5.82 15.63
N HIS A 150 19.37 -4.72 16.33
CA HIS A 150 19.99 -4.70 17.65
C HIS A 150 19.15 -5.48 18.69
N TRP A 151 17.85 -5.29 18.68
CA TRP A 151 16.94 -6.04 19.54
C TRP A 151 16.97 -7.54 19.26
N CYS A 152 17.00 -7.95 18.00
CA CYS A 152 17.12 -9.35 17.61
C CYS A 152 18.46 -9.94 18.09
N LYS A 153 19.56 -9.22 17.85
CA LYS A 153 20.91 -9.66 18.22
C LYS A 153 21.08 -9.87 19.72
N HIS A 154 20.48 -8.99 20.52
CA HIS A 154 20.59 -9.04 21.98
C HIS A 154 19.42 -9.75 22.65
N ARG A 155 18.60 -10.49 21.90
CA ARG A 155 17.41 -11.20 22.39
C ARG A 155 16.40 -10.33 23.17
N ILE A 156 16.42 -9.02 22.96
CA ILE A 156 15.49 -8.06 23.57
C ILE A 156 14.08 -8.19 22.98
N LEU A 157 13.90 -9.07 21.98
CA LEU A 157 12.60 -9.41 21.38
C LEU A 157 11.56 -9.98 22.37
N PHE A 158 11.98 -10.31 23.59
CA PHE A 158 11.01 -10.65 24.64
C PHE A 158 10.21 -9.43 25.13
N LEU A 159 10.66 -8.20 24.83
CA LEU A 159 9.90 -6.99 25.19
C LEU A 159 8.45 -6.97 24.65
N PRO A 160 8.15 -7.43 23.42
CA PRO A 160 6.76 -7.52 22.96
C PRO A 160 5.87 -8.46 23.77
N ASN A 161 6.45 -9.39 24.52
CA ASN A 161 5.71 -10.27 25.43
C ASN A 161 5.29 -9.57 26.72
N TYR A 162 5.88 -8.44 27.05
CA TYR A 162 5.43 -7.64 28.18
C TYR A 162 4.14 -6.88 27.80
N PRO A 163 3.10 -6.91 28.62
CA PRO A 163 1.80 -6.33 28.30
C PRO A 163 1.85 -4.85 27.86
N VAL A 164 2.75 -4.08 28.46
CA VAL A 164 2.92 -2.65 28.16
C VAL A 164 3.46 -2.44 26.72
N PHE A 165 4.51 -3.18 26.33
CA PHE A 165 5.08 -3.09 25.00
C PHE A 165 4.13 -3.65 23.95
N ARG A 166 3.42 -4.75 24.27
CA ARG A 166 2.38 -5.30 23.40
C ARG A 166 1.28 -4.29 23.14
N GLN A 167 0.78 -3.61 24.18
CA GLN A 167 -0.22 -2.55 24.01
C GLN A 167 0.31 -1.38 23.18
N PHE A 168 1.57 -0.99 23.40
CA PHE A 168 2.21 0.05 22.61
C PHE A 168 2.25 -0.30 21.13
N PHE A 169 2.76 -1.47 20.77
CA PHE A 169 2.80 -1.94 19.38
C PHE A 169 1.41 -2.06 18.79
N TYR A 170 0.45 -2.62 19.53
CA TYR A 170 -0.93 -2.71 19.07
C TYR A 170 -1.57 -1.34 18.80
N ARG A 171 -1.29 -0.35 19.63
CA ARG A 171 -1.79 1.01 19.41
C ARG A 171 -1.09 1.71 18.23
N ALA A 172 0.22 1.52 18.11
CA ALA A 172 1.00 2.14 17.05
C ALA A 172 0.66 1.60 15.65
N PHE A 173 0.40 0.29 15.55
CA PHE A 173 0.18 -0.38 14.26
C PHE A 173 -1.28 -0.74 13.96
N SER A 174 -2.20 -0.55 14.89
CA SER A 174 -3.60 -0.95 14.71
C SER A 174 -4.38 -0.12 13.68
N GLU A 175 -3.86 1.05 13.30
CA GLU A 175 -4.51 1.96 12.36
C GLU A 175 -3.89 1.90 10.96
N TYR A 176 -2.84 1.11 10.76
CA TYR A 176 -2.13 1.02 9.50
C TYR A 176 -2.48 -0.27 8.75
N HIS A 177 -2.86 -0.11 7.49
CA HIS A 177 -2.91 -1.23 6.56
C HIS A 177 -1.49 -1.55 6.08
N VAL A 178 -1.20 -2.81 5.83
CA VAL A 178 0.07 -3.18 5.18
C VAL A 178 -0.14 -3.08 3.68
N ALA A 179 0.67 -2.29 2.99
CA ALA A 179 0.67 -2.22 1.53
C ALA A 179 2.08 -2.47 1.01
N THR A 180 2.27 -3.60 0.35
CA THR A 180 3.55 -3.96 -0.28
C THR A 180 3.44 -3.87 -1.79
N ASN A 181 4.51 -3.41 -2.42
CA ASN A 181 4.70 -3.48 -3.87
C ASN A 181 5.96 -4.28 -4.15
N VAL A 182 5.82 -5.40 -4.83
CA VAL A 182 6.90 -6.34 -5.12
C VAL A 182 7.08 -6.43 -6.63
N PRO A 183 8.29 -6.20 -7.16
CA PRO A 183 8.57 -6.53 -8.54
C PRO A 183 8.52 -8.05 -8.70
N GLY A 184 7.65 -8.52 -9.55
CA GLY A 184 7.51 -9.93 -9.87
C GLY A 184 8.30 -10.32 -11.11
N PRO A 185 8.22 -11.60 -11.52
CA PRO A 185 8.86 -12.10 -12.73
C PRO A 185 8.40 -11.33 -13.97
N THR A 186 9.35 -10.96 -14.82
CA THR A 186 9.07 -10.31 -16.11
C THR A 186 8.59 -11.28 -17.18
N GLU A 187 8.83 -12.57 -16.96
CA GLU A 187 8.37 -13.65 -17.82
C GLU A 187 7.43 -14.58 -17.04
N PRO A 188 6.49 -15.26 -17.71
CA PRO A 188 5.63 -16.21 -17.07
C PRO A 188 6.40 -17.35 -16.37
N VAL A 189 6.07 -17.59 -15.11
CA VAL A 189 6.64 -18.71 -14.35
C VAL A 189 6.05 -20.02 -14.87
N ARG A 190 6.92 -21.03 -15.08
CA ARG A 190 6.54 -22.33 -15.61
C ARG A 190 6.65 -23.42 -14.56
N PHE A 191 5.66 -24.26 -14.50
CA PHE A 191 5.64 -25.51 -13.74
C PHE A 191 5.56 -26.67 -14.71
N GLY A 192 6.71 -27.24 -15.09
CA GLY A 192 6.82 -28.19 -16.18
C GLY A 192 6.39 -27.58 -17.52
N LYS A 193 5.35 -28.14 -18.16
CA LYS A 193 4.79 -27.61 -19.41
C LYS A 193 3.71 -26.54 -19.24
N HIS A 194 3.30 -26.22 -18.02
CA HIS A 194 2.22 -25.28 -17.73
C HIS A 194 2.80 -23.95 -17.31
N GLU A 195 2.26 -22.87 -17.86
CA GLU A 195 2.56 -21.51 -17.43
C GLU A 195 1.56 -21.06 -16.36
N ALA A 196 2.05 -20.34 -15.35
CA ALA A 196 1.18 -19.70 -14.38
C ALA A 196 0.43 -18.55 -15.07
N TYR A 197 -0.89 -18.62 -15.04
CA TYR A 197 -1.75 -17.59 -15.63
C TYR A 197 -1.67 -16.25 -14.91
N SER A 198 -1.60 -16.28 -13.59
CA SER A 198 -1.50 -15.08 -12.75
C SER A 198 -0.65 -15.37 -11.53
N TYR A 199 -0.10 -14.30 -10.95
CA TYR A 199 0.70 -14.38 -9.73
C TYR A 199 0.29 -13.24 -8.80
N HIS A 200 -0.05 -13.56 -7.57
CA HIS A 200 -0.49 -12.58 -6.58
C HIS A 200 0.34 -12.70 -5.30
N VAL A 201 0.56 -11.59 -4.64
CA VAL A 201 1.25 -11.54 -3.35
C VAL A 201 0.31 -10.99 -2.28
N LEU A 202 0.26 -11.66 -1.15
CA LEU A 202 -0.46 -11.19 0.03
C LEU A 202 0.52 -11.10 1.19
N PRO A 203 0.81 -9.89 1.68
CA PRO A 203 1.62 -9.74 2.88
C PRO A 203 0.85 -10.29 4.09
N PRO A 204 1.55 -10.73 5.16
CA PRO A 204 0.89 -11.07 6.40
C PRO A 204 0.15 -9.84 6.95
N SER A 205 -0.97 -10.08 7.61
CA SER A 205 -1.70 -9.00 8.30
C SER A 205 -0.84 -8.39 9.39
N SER A 206 -0.97 -7.08 9.57
CA SER A 206 -0.29 -6.38 10.66
C SER A 206 -0.60 -7.04 12.02
N PRO A 207 0.39 -7.24 12.88
CA PRO A 207 0.13 -7.80 14.21
C PRO A 207 -0.84 -6.89 14.96
N GLY A 208 -1.84 -7.54 15.52
CA GLY A 208 -2.72 -6.92 16.47
C GLY A 208 -4.11 -6.65 16.04
N LYS A 209 -4.44 -6.25 14.79
CA LYS A 209 -5.86 -6.03 14.50
C LYS A 209 -6.17 -5.81 13.03
N ALA A 210 -7.27 -6.39 12.68
CA ALA A 210 -8.20 -6.18 11.59
C ALA A 210 -7.87 -5.06 10.60
N THR A 211 -6.62 -5.02 10.16
CA THR A 211 -6.18 -4.16 9.08
C THR A 211 -6.12 -4.99 7.80
N MET A 212 -6.28 -4.32 6.68
CA MET A 212 -6.08 -4.97 5.41
C MET A 212 -4.61 -5.27 5.17
N ALA A 213 -4.35 -6.38 4.53
CA ALA A 213 -3.10 -6.69 3.88
C ALA A 213 -3.29 -6.50 2.38
N ILE A 214 -2.54 -5.57 1.81
CA ILE A 214 -2.61 -5.17 0.41
C ILE A 214 -1.30 -5.56 -0.26
N GLY A 215 -1.38 -6.39 -1.28
CA GLY A 215 -0.25 -6.79 -2.10
C GLY A 215 -0.42 -6.27 -3.52
N MET A 216 0.61 -5.64 -4.02
CA MET A 216 0.72 -5.22 -5.42
C MET A 216 1.91 -5.93 -6.04
N ILE A 217 1.76 -6.45 -7.24
CA ILE A 217 2.82 -7.16 -7.93
C ILE A 217 2.73 -6.96 -9.43
N SER A 218 3.89 -6.80 -10.06
CA SER A 218 4.01 -6.96 -11.51
C SER A 218 4.26 -8.43 -11.84
N TYR A 219 3.58 -8.95 -12.85
CA TYR A 219 3.79 -10.30 -13.34
C TYR A 219 3.68 -10.30 -14.86
N ALA A 220 4.76 -10.74 -15.52
CA ALA A 220 4.91 -10.63 -16.96
C ALA A 220 4.65 -9.18 -17.45
N SER A 221 3.57 -8.95 -18.18
CA SER A 221 3.21 -7.62 -18.70
C SER A 221 2.18 -6.87 -17.84
N ASP A 222 1.69 -7.46 -16.75
CA ASP A 222 0.56 -6.94 -15.99
C ASP A 222 0.94 -6.55 -14.57
N PHE A 223 0.13 -5.69 -13.98
CA PHE A 223 0.22 -5.28 -12.60
C PHE A 223 -1.12 -5.52 -11.91
N SER A 224 -1.11 -6.23 -10.80
CA SER A 224 -2.32 -6.58 -10.07
C SER A 224 -2.29 -6.19 -8.60
N LEU A 225 -3.47 -6.05 -8.04
CA LEU A 225 -3.73 -5.82 -6.62
C LEU A 225 -4.33 -7.08 -6.01
N ALA A 226 -3.88 -7.45 -4.83
CA ALA A 226 -4.53 -8.45 -4.00
C ALA A 226 -4.79 -7.89 -2.60
N VAL A 227 -5.95 -8.16 -2.05
CA VAL A 227 -6.39 -7.64 -0.76
C VAL A 227 -6.87 -8.77 0.13
N SER A 228 -6.43 -8.77 1.37
CA SER A 228 -6.91 -9.70 2.39
C SER A 228 -7.25 -8.96 3.67
N CYS A 229 -8.35 -9.35 4.31
CA CYS A 229 -8.77 -8.85 5.61
C CYS A 229 -9.44 -9.95 6.44
N ASP A 230 -9.75 -9.67 7.71
CA ASP A 230 -10.49 -10.61 8.55
C ASP A 230 -11.92 -10.80 8.02
N ASP A 231 -12.42 -12.05 8.05
CA ASP A 231 -13.82 -12.34 7.73
C ASP A 231 -14.71 -11.90 8.88
N VAL A 232 -15.19 -10.69 8.74
CA VAL A 232 -16.13 -10.05 9.68
C VAL A 232 -17.17 -9.24 8.91
N PRO A 233 -18.38 -9.06 9.42
CA PRO A 233 -19.47 -8.41 8.69
C PRO A 233 -19.08 -7.05 8.09
N GLU A 234 -18.32 -6.25 8.83
CA GLU A 234 -17.90 -4.91 8.41
C GLU A 234 -16.93 -4.92 7.21
N PHE A 235 -16.26 -6.05 6.96
CA PHE A 235 -15.25 -6.16 5.92
C PHE A 235 -15.66 -7.07 4.76
N LYS A 236 -16.88 -7.60 4.79
CA LYS A 236 -17.35 -8.64 3.85
C LYS A 236 -17.10 -8.26 2.37
N ASP A 237 -17.40 -7.04 1.99
CA ASP A 237 -17.26 -6.57 0.61
C ASP A 237 -15.97 -5.80 0.34
N VAL A 238 -15.20 -5.49 1.36
CA VAL A 238 -14.03 -4.61 1.25
C VAL A 238 -12.98 -5.11 0.26
N PRO A 239 -12.53 -6.38 0.26
CA PRO A 239 -11.52 -6.82 -0.69
C PRO A 239 -12.00 -6.69 -2.14
N ARG A 240 -13.24 -7.08 -2.42
CA ARG A 240 -13.83 -7.00 -3.76
C ARG A 240 -13.94 -5.55 -4.22
N VAL A 241 -14.61 -4.71 -3.43
CA VAL A 241 -14.81 -3.29 -3.77
C VAL A 241 -13.50 -2.54 -3.97
N LEU A 242 -12.49 -2.82 -3.15
CA LEU A 242 -11.18 -2.17 -3.31
C LEU A 242 -10.45 -2.63 -4.59
N CYS A 243 -10.55 -3.89 -4.97
CA CYS A 243 -9.97 -4.40 -6.21
C CYS A 243 -10.68 -3.85 -7.45
N GLU A 244 -12.01 -3.77 -7.44
CA GLU A 244 -12.80 -3.14 -8.50
C GLU A 244 -12.45 -1.63 -8.61
N ALA A 245 -12.43 -0.92 -7.49
CA ALA A 245 -12.04 0.47 -7.45
C ALA A 245 -10.58 0.73 -7.91
N PHE A 246 -9.69 -0.26 -7.74
CA PHE A 246 -8.31 -0.16 -8.23
C PHE A 246 -8.26 -0.14 -9.77
N GLN A 247 -9.07 -0.95 -10.43
CA GLN A 247 -9.19 -0.96 -11.89
C GLN A 247 -9.78 0.35 -12.42
N ASP A 248 -10.86 0.84 -11.79
CA ASP A 248 -11.47 2.13 -12.15
C ASP A 248 -10.52 3.29 -11.93
N ALA A 249 -9.76 3.27 -10.83
CA ALA A 249 -8.74 4.27 -10.56
C ALA A 249 -7.60 4.24 -11.58
N ALA A 250 -7.14 3.04 -11.97
CA ALA A 250 -6.12 2.89 -13.00
C ALA A 250 -6.62 3.44 -14.35
N LYS A 251 -7.82 3.08 -14.76
CA LYS A 251 -8.45 3.61 -15.98
C LYS A 251 -8.53 5.12 -15.97
N ALA A 252 -8.98 5.73 -14.88
CA ALA A 252 -9.06 7.18 -14.76
C ALA A 252 -7.71 7.89 -14.92
N LEU A 253 -6.62 7.28 -14.40
CA LEU A 253 -5.27 7.82 -14.57
C LEU A 253 -4.75 7.63 -15.99
N ILE A 254 -5.08 6.52 -16.65
CA ILE A 254 -4.72 6.25 -18.06
C ILE A 254 -5.41 7.28 -18.96
N ASP A 255 -6.73 7.45 -18.82
CA ASP A 255 -7.52 8.39 -19.61
C ASP A 255 -6.99 9.83 -19.46
N ALA A 256 -6.63 10.22 -18.23
CA ALA A 256 -6.03 11.52 -17.97
C ALA A 256 -4.65 11.69 -18.61
N ALA A 257 -3.82 10.63 -18.62
CA ALA A 257 -2.51 10.65 -19.24
C ALA A 257 -2.63 10.76 -20.78
N ASP A 258 -3.56 10.04 -21.39
CA ASP A 258 -3.80 10.08 -22.83
C ASP A 258 -4.31 11.47 -23.27
N ASN A 259 -5.23 12.07 -22.51
CA ASN A 259 -5.70 13.42 -22.77
C ASN A 259 -4.59 14.46 -22.62
N HIS A 260 -3.72 14.32 -21.62
CA HIS A 260 -2.59 15.20 -21.41
C HIS A 260 -1.57 15.13 -22.57
N LEU A 261 -1.21 13.93 -23.00
CA LEU A 261 -0.29 13.73 -24.12
C LEU A 261 -0.88 14.22 -25.46
N ALA A 262 -2.20 14.09 -25.64
CA ALA A 262 -2.89 14.60 -26.83
C ALA A 262 -2.90 16.14 -26.87
N SER A 263 -2.99 16.80 -25.73
CA SER A 263 -2.98 18.28 -25.63
C SER A 263 -1.59 18.91 -25.83
N GLN A 264 -0.52 18.12 -25.81
CA GLN A 264 0.86 18.58 -26.02
C GLN A 264 1.33 18.46 -27.49
N ARG A 265 0.55 17.79 -28.32
CA ARG A 265 0.77 17.65 -29.77
C ARG A 265 0.09 18.77 -30.55
#